data_e74e6d3ec1abebeb9acd50fa687cd353
#
_entry.id   e74e6d3ec1abebeb9acd50fa687cd353
#
_cell.length_a   1.000
_cell.length_b   1.000
_cell.length_c   1.000
_cell.angle_alpha   90.00
_cell.angle_beta   90.00
_cell.angle_gamma   90.00
#
_symmetry.space_group_name_H-M   'P 1'
#
loop_
_entity.id
_entity.type
_entity.pdbx_description
1 polymer ?
#
loop_
_entity_poly.entity_id
_entity_poly.type
_entity_poly.pdbx_seq_one_letter_code
_entity_poly.pdbx_strand_id
1 'polypeptide(L)'
;MPRIKDGFKGERAIVLPAFLIEELKQDPLGSELYITDIGYYPHAYFHYRKRDTEEVTEFILIYCMEGEGWFELDKHQYAVTANQFFILPEHQAHAYGSNEENPWTIYWIHFNGTKAAFFSAGFDRPKSITPQEDSRIKERLVLFEEIYSSISFGYSKNYMLYATTSLFHFLGSMKFIGEYRDCGSMRNSYRNKDVVQIAIHFMQENLSKTIRLADIAAEVNLSVSYFSNLSEEKTGSSPLRYLTYLRIQEACHYLDFTNLKINQISPLVGYEDSLYFSRLFTKTMGVPPSAYKEKKKG
;
A
#
# COMPACT_ATOMS: atom_id res chain seq x y z
N MET A 1 0.41 -18.56 -36.72
CA MET A 1 1.13 -19.25 -35.64
C MET A 1 0.16 -19.72 -34.57
N PRO A 2 0.42 -20.79 -33.82
CA PRO A 2 -0.50 -21.26 -32.82
C PRO A 2 -0.65 -20.19 -31.71
N ARG A 3 -1.88 -19.89 -31.34
CA ARG A 3 -2.22 -19.04 -30.20
C ARG A 3 -2.41 -19.93 -28.99
N ILE A 4 -1.61 -19.72 -27.94
CA ILE A 4 -1.56 -20.58 -26.75
C ILE A 4 -2.18 -19.82 -25.58
N LYS A 5 -3.10 -20.46 -24.88
CA LYS A 5 -3.80 -19.86 -23.72
C LYS A 5 -3.08 -20.15 -22.40
N ASP A 6 -2.52 -21.33 -22.26
CA ASP A 6 -1.86 -21.92 -21.08
C ASP A 6 -1.03 -23.13 -21.52
N GLY A 7 -0.30 -23.79 -20.62
CA GLY A 7 0.57 -24.92 -20.92
C GLY A 7 2.02 -24.53 -21.17
N PHE A 8 2.48 -23.40 -20.61
CA PHE A 8 3.87 -22.96 -20.70
C PHE A 8 4.77 -23.79 -19.77
N LYS A 9 5.95 -24.15 -20.26
CA LYS A 9 6.89 -24.92 -19.44
C LYS A 9 7.26 -24.14 -18.15
N GLY A 10 6.94 -24.71 -17.00
CA GLY A 10 7.18 -24.09 -15.69
C GLY A 10 6.08 -23.14 -15.22
N GLU A 11 4.96 -23.09 -15.92
CA GLU A 11 3.80 -22.33 -15.45
C GLU A 11 3.26 -22.85 -14.11
N ARG A 12 2.66 -21.97 -13.38
CA ARG A 12 1.88 -22.26 -12.17
C ARG A 12 0.58 -21.49 -12.25
N ALA A 13 -0.53 -22.15 -12.08
CA ALA A 13 -1.83 -21.51 -12.10
C ALA A 13 -2.78 -22.24 -11.15
N ILE A 14 -3.62 -21.49 -10.46
CA ILE A 14 -4.71 -21.98 -9.62
C ILE A 14 -5.97 -21.25 -10.04
N VAL A 15 -7.02 -22.01 -10.35
CA VAL A 15 -8.39 -21.53 -10.55
C VAL A 15 -9.19 -21.98 -9.35
N LEU A 16 -9.78 -21.04 -8.62
CA LEU A 16 -10.59 -21.38 -7.45
C LEU A 16 -11.93 -22.01 -7.86
N PRO A 17 -12.34 -23.09 -7.19
CA PRO A 17 -13.67 -23.67 -7.39
C PRO A 17 -14.78 -22.66 -7.06
N ALA A 18 -15.86 -22.69 -7.87
CA ALA A 18 -16.97 -21.74 -7.74
C ALA A 18 -17.61 -21.71 -6.34
N PHE A 19 -17.68 -22.86 -5.65
CA PHE A 19 -18.24 -22.91 -4.30
C PHE A 19 -17.45 -22.10 -3.28
N LEU A 20 -16.10 -22.05 -3.41
CA LEU A 20 -15.25 -21.22 -2.54
C LEU A 20 -15.42 -19.74 -2.81
N ILE A 21 -15.59 -19.37 -4.07
CA ILE A 21 -15.87 -17.99 -4.47
C ILE A 21 -17.22 -17.55 -3.87
N GLU A 22 -18.24 -18.39 -3.90
CA GLU A 22 -19.53 -18.10 -3.28
C GLU A 22 -19.42 -17.99 -1.73
N GLU A 23 -18.62 -18.82 -1.07
CA GLU A 23 -18.36 -18.68 0.36
C GLU A 23 -17.65 -17.35 0.68
N LEU A 24 -16.67 -16.94 -0.13
CA LEU A 24 -15.98 -15.66 0.04
C LEU A 24 -16.91 -14.46 -0.16
N LYS A 25 -17.79 -14.52 -1.15
CA LYS A 25 -18.80 -13.46 -1.38
C LYS A 25 -19.76 -13.27 -0.21
N GLN A 26 -20.00 -14.32 0.58
CA GLN A 26 -20.88 -14.29 1.77
C GLN A 26 -20.11 -13.89 3.04
N ASP A 27 -18.78 -13.93 3.04
CA ASP A 27 -17.97 -13.51 4.18
C ASP A 27 -17.80 -11.99 4.19
N PRO A 28 -17.92 -11.31 5.35
CA PRO A 28 -17.79 -9.86 5.44
C PRO A 28 -16.46 -9.31 4.91
N LEU A 29 -15.33 -10.02 5.14
CA LEU A 29 -14.02 -9.63 4.63
C LEU A 29 -13.83 -10.12 3.19
N GLY A 30 -14.20 -11.37 2.91
CA GLY A 30 -14.08 -11.98 1.60
C GLY A 30 -14.85 -11.22 0.51
N SER A 31 -16.04 -10.73 0.83
CA SER A 31 -16.87 -9.97 -0.13
C SER A 31 -16.26 -8.62 -0.53
N GLU A 32 -15.35 -8.07 0.28
CA GLU A 32 -14.69 -6.81 -0.06
C GLU A 32 -13.65 -6.98 -1.18
N LEU A 33 -12.89 -8.09 -1.15
CA LEU A 33 -11.87 -8.39 -2.15
C LEU A 33 -11.54 -9.89 -2.10
N TYR A 34 -11.65 -10.59 -3.23
CA TYR A 34 -11.30 -12.00 -3.35
C TYR A 34 -10.65 -12.33 -4.69
N ILE A 35 -9.88 -13.40 -4.70
CA ILE A 35 -9.22 -13.94 -5.88
C ILE A 35 -10.14 -14.99 -6.50
N THR A 36 -10.18 -15.05 -7.83
CA THR A 36 -10.79 -16.17 -8.57
C THR A 36 -9.72 -17.07 -9.17
N ASP A 37 -8.65 -16.45 -9.68
CA ASP A 37 -7.55 -17.14 -10.35
C ASP A 37 -6.23 -16.41 -10.05
N ILE A 38 -5.14 -17.17 -10.01
CA ILE A 38 -3.79 -16.62 -9.80
C ILE A 38 -2.76 -17.48 -10.51
N GLY A 39 -1.75 -16.86 -11.10
CA GLY A 39 -0.71 -17.65 -11.74
C GLY A 39 0.53 -16.88 -12.16
N TYR A 40 1.50 -17.68 -12.63
CA TYR A 40 2.78 -17.26 -13.14
C TYR A 40 3.08 -17.99 -14.44
N TYR A 41 3.36 -17.25 -15.52
CA TYR A 41 3.69 -17.78 -16.83
C TYR A 41 5.10 -17.32 -17.22
N PRO A 42 6.13 -18.20 -17.13
CA PRO A 42 7.47 -17.88 -17.59
C PRO A 42 7.57 -17.98 -19.11
N HIS A 43 8.23 -17.01 -19.74
CA HIS A 43 8.52 -17.00 -21.18
C HIS A 43 7.33 -17.49 -22.02
N ALA A 44 6.17 -16.87 -21.84
CA ALA A 44 4.90 -17.32 -22.40
C ALA A 44 4.83 -17.12 -23.92
N TYR A 45 5.53 -17.97 -24.68
CA TYR A 45 5.57 -17.96 -26.15
C TYR A 45 4.17 -18.11 -26.74
N PHE A 46 3.82 -17.24 -27.69
CA PHE A 46 2.53 -17.24 -28.37
C PHE A 46 1.32 -17.10 -27.46
N HIS A 47 1.54 -16.63 -26.24
CA HIS A 47 0.44 -16.36 -25.31
C HIS A 47 -0.55 -15.39 -25.93
N TYR A 48 -1.81 -15.79 -25.97
CA TYR A 48 -2.89 -14.96 -26.50
C TYR A 48 -4.21 -15.28 -25.83
N ARG A 49 -4.87 -14.26 -25.36
CA ARG A 49 -6.26 -14.32 -24.85
C ARG A 49 -7.08 -13.22 -25.50
N LYS A 50 -8.32 -13.55 -25.83
CA LYS A 50 -9.37 -12.60 -26.18
C LYS A 50 -10.61 -12.99 -25.43
N ARG A 51 -11.30 -12.01 -24.86
CA ARG A 51 -12.58 -12.17 -24.16
C ARG A 51 -13.54 -11.09 -24.62
N ASP A 52 -14.78 -11.48 -24.83
CA ASP A 52 -15.88 -10.56 -25.07
C ASP A 52 -16.47 -10.07 -23.74
N THR A 53 -17.22 -8.98 -23.76
CA THR A 53 -17.73 -8.28 -22.57
C THR A 53 -18.45 -9.21 -21.58
N GLU A 54 -19.22 -10.17 -22.08
CA GLU A 54 -20.01 -11.11 -21.27
C GLU A 54 -19.14 -12.18 -20.59
N GLU A 55 -17.93 -12.42 -21.10
CA GLU A 55 -16.97 -13.39 -20.56
C GLU A 55 -16.08 -12.80 -19.46
N VAL A 56 -16.11 -11.48 -19.27
CA VAL A 56 -15.24 -10.76 -18.33
C VAL A 56 -16.04 -10.39 -17.09
N THR A 57 -15.98 -11.24 -16.09
CA THR A 57 -16.69 -11.05 -14.81
C THR A 57 -15.78 -10.58 -13.68
N GLU A 58 -14.46 -10.46 -13.93
CA GLU A 58 -13.45 -10.10 -12.94
C GLU A 58 -12.49 -9.04 -13.47
N PHE A 59 -11.82 -8.37 -12.54
CA PHE A 59 -10.64 -7.58 -12.84
C PHE A 59 -9.41 -8.48 -13.03
N ILE A 60 -8.57 -8.17 -14.01
CA ILE A 60 -7.38 -8.97 -14.33
C ILE A 60 -6.13 -8.10 -14.21
N LEU A 61 -5.35 -8.31 -13.15
CA LEU A 61 -4.02 -7.72 -13.03
C LEU A 61 -3.01 -8.58 -13.78
N ILE A 62 -2.21 -7.97 -14.64
CA ILE A 62 -1.04 -8.59 -15.30
C ILE A 62 0.19 -7.73 -15.00
N TYR A 63 1.22 -8.35 -14.43
CA TYR A 63 2.51 -7.74 -14.15
C TYR A 63 3.59 -8.42 -14.99
N CYS A 64 4.14 -7.69 -15.95
CA CYS A 64 5.23 -8.14 -16.82
C CYS A 64 6.57 -7.97 -16.08
N MET A 65 7.23 -9.09 -15.78
CA MET A 65 8.53 -9.10 -15.11
C MET A 65 9.68 -8.99 -16.09
N GLU A 66 9.56 -9.70 -17.21
CA GLU A 66 10.57 -9.78 -18.26
C GLU A 66 9.90 -9.85 -19.62
N GLY A 67 10.64 -9.51 -20.68
CA GLY A 67 10.13 -9.57 -22.04
C GLY A 67 9.11 -8.48 -22.34
N GLU A 68 8.28 -8.73 -23.33
CA GLU A 68 7.31 -7.77 -23.88
C GLU A 68 6.00 -8.44 -24.25
N GLY A 69 4.94 -7.66 -24.23
CA GLY A 69 3.63 -8.06 -24.68
C GLY A 69 2.78 -6.85 -25.04
N TRP A 70 1.51 -7.07 -25.15
CA TRP A 70 0.53 -6.04 -25.48
C TRP A 70 -0.85 -6.41 -24.94
N PHE A 71 -1.69 -5.41 -24.79
CA PHE A 71 -3.13 -5.62 -24.62
C PHE A 71 -3.92 -4.59 -25.44
N GLU A 72 -5.13 -4.95 -25.78
CA GLU A 72 -6.11 -4.10 -26.45
C GLU A 72 -7.31 -3.92 -25.51
N LEU A 73 -7.68 -2.67 -25.26
CA LEU A 73 -8.83 -2.25 -24.48
C LEU A 73 -9.47 -1.05 -25.19
N ASP A 74 -10.80 -1.03 -25.31
CA ASP A 74 -11.55 0.05 -25.99
C ASP A 74 -11.00 0.37 -27.42
N LYS A 75 -10.61 -0.67 -28.15
CA LYS A 75 -10.00 -0.57 -29.51
C LYS A 75 -8.65 0.15 -29.55
N HIS A 76 -8.02 0.39 -28.38
CA HIS A 76 -6.67 0.91 -28.30
C HIS A 76 -5.72 -0.19 -27.90
N GLN A 77 -4.63 -0.34 -28.64
CA GLN A 77 -3.57 -1.29 -28.32
C GLN A 77 -2.45 -0.59 -27.55
N TYR A 78 -2.04 -1.20 -26.45
CA TYR A 78 -0.98 -0.73 -25.56
C TYR A 78 0.17 -1.75 -25.57
N ALA A 79 1.39 -1.30 -25.82
CA ALA A 79 2.59 -2.11 -25.60
C ALA A 79 2.90 -2.20 -24.11
N VAL A 80 3.38 -3.36 -23.68
CA VAL A 80 3.77 -3.65 -22.29
C VAL A 80 5.19 -4.17 -22.30
N THR A 81 6.04 -3.60 -21.45
CA THR A 81 7.46 -4.00 -21.32
C THR A 81 7.75 -4.45 -19.89
N ALA A 82 8.95 -4.96 -19.67
CA ALA A 82 9.40 -5.40 -18.34
C ALA A 82 9.17 -4.33 -17.25
N ASN A 83 8.79 -4.77 -16.07
CA ASN A 83 8.45 -3.96 -14.91
C ASN A 83 7.23 -3.04 -15.09
N GLN A 84 6.35 -3.37 -16.00
CA GLN A 84 5.05 -2.72 -16.15
C GLN A 84 3.92 -3.65 -15.73
N PHE A 85 2.87 -3.06 -15.19
CA PHE A 85 1.62 -3.74 -14.91
C PHE A 85 0.43 -2.94 -15.42
N PHE A 86 -0.69 -3.62 -15.58
CA PHE A 86 -1.97 -3.04 -15.91
C PHE A 86 -3.09 -3.88 -15.30
N ILE A 87 -4.29 -3.32 -15.21
CA ILE A 87 -5.47 -4.03 -14.73
C ILE A 87 -6.57 -3.86 -15.77
N LEU A 88 -6.99 -4.97 -16.36
CA LEU A 88 -8.16 -5.01 -17.25
C LEU A 88 -9.43 -4.98 -16.40
N PRO A 89 -10.36 -4.07 -16.67
CA PRO A 89 -11.59 -3.96 -15.90
C PRO A 89 -12.59 -5.07 -16.23
N GLU A 90 -13.46 -5.36 -15.25
CA GLU A 90 -14.61 -6.24 -15.48
C GLU A 90 -15.57 -5.66 -16.53
N HIS A 91 -16.35 -6.53 -17.18
CA HIS A 91 -17.37 -6.19 -18.16
C HIS A 91 -16.86 -5.35 -19.36
N GLN A 92 -15.58 -5.47 -19.71
CA GLN A 92 -15.02 -4.85 -20.89
C GLN A 92 -14.28 -5.87 -21.76
N ALA A 93 -14.67 -5.91 -23.04
CA ALA A 93 -14.01 -6.76 -24.03
C ALA A 93 -12.54 -6.37 -24.18
N HIS A 94 -11.64 -7.36 -24.20
CA HIS A 94 -10.21 -7.12 -24.31
C HIS A 94 -9.48 -8.29 -25.00
N ALA A 95 -8.29 -7.99 -25.50
CA ALA A 95 -7.34 -9.00 -25.93
C ALA A 95 -5.95 -8.67 -25.38
N TYR A 96 -5.14 -9.68 -25.17
CA TYR A 96 -3.74 -9.50 -24.80
C TYR A 96 -2.87 -10.67 -25.26
N GLY A 97 -1.59 -10.41 -25.40
CA GLY A 97 -0.65 -11.45 -25.84
C GLY A 97 0.81 -11.05 -25.64
N SER A 98 1.67 -12.06 -25.74
CA SER A 98 3.13 -11.87 -25.71
C SER A 98 3.66 -11.38 -27.05
N ASN A 99 4.81 -10.71 -27.01
CA ASN A 99 5.63 -10.50 -28.20
C ASN A 99 6.23 -11.84 -28.65
N GLU A 100 6.33 -12.08 -29.96
CA GLU A 100 6.82 -13.35 -30.51
C GLU A 100 8.35 -13.48 -30.41
N GLU A 101 9.08 -12.37 -30.54
CA GLU A 101 10.55 -12.35 -30.49
C GLU A 101 11.09 -12.25 -29.06
N ASN A 102 10.36 -11.54 -28.17
CA ASN A 102 10.73 -11.30 -26.79
C ASN A 102 9.53 -11.61 -25.86
N PRO A 103 9.13 -12.88 -25.72
CA PRO A 103 7.92 -13.26 -24.99
C PRO A 103 8.02 -12.92 -23.53
N TRP A 104 6.92 -12.39 -22.99
CA TRP A 104 6.86 -11.96 -21.61
C TRP A 104 6.90 -13.10 -20.59
N THR A 105 7.43 -12.80 -19.40
CA THR A 105 7.25 -13.52 -18.16
C THR A 105 6.30 -12.72 -17.29
N ILE A 106 5.18 -13.28 -16.91
CA ILE A 106 4.12 -12.54 -16.20
C ILE A 106 3.67 -13.21 -14.90
N TYR A 107 3.33 -12.38 -13.94
CA TYR A 107 2.46 -12.70 -12.79
C TYR A 107 1.07 -12.13 -13.08
N TRP A 108 0.03 -12.90 -12.79
CA TRP A 108 -1.32 -12.46 -13.05
C TRP A 108 -2.26 -12.90 -11.93
N ILE A 109 -3.27 -12.08 -11.65
CA ILE A 109 -4.32 -12.32 -10.66
C ILE A 109 -5.66 -11.88 -11.24
N HIS A 110 -6.64 -12.75 -11.23
CA HIS A 110 -8.04 -12.38 -11.40
C HIS A 110 -8.64 -12.15 -10.01
N PHE A 111 -9.37 -11.09 -9.85
CA PHE A 111 -9.94 -10.72 -8.57
C PHE A 111 -11.27 -9.95 -8.75
N ASN A 112 -12.11 -9.98 -7.73
CA ASN A 112 -13.34 -9.19 -7.68
C ASN A 112 -13.68 -8.84 -6.22
N GLY A 113 -14.77 -8.14 -5.99
CA GLY A 113 -15.24 -7.69 -4.69
C GLY A 113 -15.63 -6.21 -4.69
N THR A 114 -16.30 -5.77 -3.62
CA THR A 114 -16.80 -4.38 -3.51
C THR A 114 -15.70 -3.31 -3.56
N LYS A 115 -14.45 -3.68 -3.30
CA LYS A 115 -13.28 -2.80 -3.35
C LYS A 115 -12.42 -2.98 -4.62
N ALA A 116 -12.73 -3.93 -5.48
CA ALA A 116 -11.92 -4.23 -6.66
C ALA A 116 -11.80 -3.03 -7.60
N ALA A 117 -12.89 -2.31 -7.86
CA ALA A 117 -12.91 -1.11 -8.68
C ALA A 117 -12.00 0.02 -8.11
N PHE A 118 -11.92 0.15 -6.79
CA PHE A 118 -10.99 1.11 -6.17
C PHE A 118 -9.53 0.80 -6.50
N PHE A 119 -9.14 -0.49 -6.43
CA PHE A 119 -7.75 -0.89 -6.71
C PHE A 119 -7.42 -0.85 -8.20
N SER A 120 -8.38 -1.08 -9.10
CA SER A 120 -8.16 -1.06 -10.55
C SER A 120 -8.13 0.34 -11.15
N ALA A 121 -8.76 1.33 -10.50
CA ALA A 121 -8.91 2.67 -11.04
C ALA A 121 -7.56 3.32 -11.39
N GLY A 122 -7.39 3.73 -12.68
CA GLY A 122 -6.19 4.37 -13.20
C GLY A 122 -5.10 3.41 -13.67
N PHE A 123 -5.39 2.11 -13.77
CA PHE A 123 -4.47 1.08 -14.26
C PHE A 123 -4.94 0.36 -15.53
N ASP A 124 -5.89 0.95 -16.24
CA ASP A 124 -6.34 0.58 -17.58
C ASP A 124 -5.29 0.87 -18.68
N ARG A 125 -4.13 1.39 -18.27
CA ARG A 125 -2.93 1.65 -19.10
C ARG A 125 -1.69 1.11 -18.40
N PRO A 126 -0.60 0.80 -19.16
CA PRO A 126 0.63 0.31 -18.55
C PRO A 126 1.18 1.30 -17.53
N LYS A 127 1.45 0.83 -16.33
CA LYS A 127 2.07 1.57 -15.24
C LYS A 127 3.41 0.96 -14.90
N SER A 128 4.48 1.77 -14.88
CA SER A 128 5.82 1.30 -14.58
C SER A 128 6.10 1.27 -13.08
N ILE A 129 6.74 0.19 -12.64
CA ILE A 129 7.46 0.12 -11.37
C ILE A 129 8.93 0.21 -11.70
N THR A 130 9.49 1.42 -11.74
CA THR A 130 10.88 1.65 -12.13
C THR A 130 11.82 0.88 -11.18
N PRO A 131 12.69 -0.02 -11.70
CA PRO A 131 13.64 -0.75 -10.87
C PRO A 131 14.67 0.23 -10.28
N GLN A 132 14.67 0.31 -8.95
CA GLN A 132 15.60 1.10 -8.13
C GLN A 132 15.83 0.33 -6.83
N GLU A 133 16.81 0.70 -6.03
CA GLU A 133 17.07 0.03 -4.75
C GLU A 133 15.86 0.05 -3.79
N ASP A 134 15.06 1.12 -3.85
CA ASP A 134 13.86 1.34 -3.04
C ASP A 134 12.56 0.85 -3.70
N SER A 135 12.62 0.32 -4.92
CA SER A 135 11.41 -0.08 -5.67
C SER A 135 10.61 -1.21 -5.01
N ARG A 136 11.27 -2.00 -4.15
CA ARG A 136 10.69 -3.11 -3.40
C ARG A 136 9.97 -4.14 -4.30
N ILE A 137 10.51 -4.38 -5.50
CA ILE A 137 9.96 -5.38 -6.43
C ILE A 137 9.99 -6.77 -5.80
N LYS A 138 11.09 -7.13 -5.13
CA LYS A 138 11.24 -8.44 -4.48
C LYS A 138 10.18 -8.68 -3.42
N GLU A 139 9.89 -7.68 -2.60
CA GLU A 139 8.86 -7.77 -1.55
C GLU A 139 7.46 -7.92 -2.14
N ARG A 140 7.16 -7.28 -3.29
CA ARG A 140 5.89 -7.51 -4.01
C ARG A 140 5.77 -8.93 -4.51
N LEU A 141 6.86 -9.49 -5.02
CA LEU A 141 6.89 -10.90 -5.45
C LEU A 141 6.72 -11.84 -4.26
N VAL A 142 7.31 -11.54 -3.11
CA VAL A 142 7.08 -12.31 -1.87
C VAL A 142 5.60 -12.28 -1.48
N LEU A 143 4.93 -11.12 -1.55
CA LEU A 143 3.48 -11.04 -1.30
C LEU A 143 2.67 -11.88 -2.29
N PHE A 144 3.03 -11.87 -3.57
CA PHE A 144 2.39 -12.72 -4.56
C PHE A 144 2.56 -14.21 -4.23
N GLU A 145 3.79 -14.64 -3.92
CA GLU A 145 4.08 -16.03 -3.56
C GLU A 145 3.37 -16.44 -2.28
N GLU A 146 3.20 -15.54 -1.33
CA GLU A 146 2.46 -15.78 -0.09
C GLU A 146 0.96 -16.01 -0.38
N ILE A 147 0.36 -15.20 -1.26
CA ILE A 147 -1.01 -15.41 -1.73
C ILE A 147 -1.13 -16.77 -2.42
N TYR A 148 -0.25 -17.05 -3.39
CA TYR A 148 -0.26 -18.29 -4.15
C TYR A 148 -0.12 -19.51 -3.23
N SER A 149 0.84 -19.48 -2.30
CA SER A 149 1.08 -20.54 -1.33
C SER A 149 -0.12 -20.77 -0.42
N SER A 150 -0.74 -19.71 0.09
CA SER A 150 -1.93 -19.82 0.96
C SER A 150 -3.06 -20.57 0.28
N ILE A 151 -3.31 -20.29 -0.99
CA ILE A 151 -4.33 -20.97 -1.79
C ILE A 151 -3.91 -22.41 -2.09
N SER A 152 -2.62 -22.65 -2.35
CA SER A 152 -2.08 -23.99 -2.66
C SER A 152 -2.13 -24.94 -1.48
N PHE A 153 -2.02 -24.45 -0.23
CA PHE A 153 -2.02 -25.28 0.99
C PHE A 153 -3.37 -25.94 1.26
N GLY A 154 -4.46 -25.40 0.73
CA GLY A 154 -5.78 -25.98 0.86
C GLY A 154 -6.88 -24.94 0.94
N TYR A 155 -8.09 -25.41 0.73
CA TYR A 155 -9.29 -24.59 0.59
C TYR A 155 -10.00 -24.33 1.93
N SER A 156 -9.27 -24.26 3.05
CA SER A 156 -9.91 -23.88 4.32
C SER A 156 -10.25 -22.38 4.31
N LYS A 157 -11.35 -22.02 4.96
CA LYS A 157 -11.79 -20.62 5.07
C LYS A 157 -10.67 -19.69 5.57
N ASN A 158 -9.87 -20.14 6.55
CA ASN A 158 -8.80 -19.34 7.11
C ASN A 158 -7.69 -19.03 6.08
N TYR A 159 -7.30 -20.01 5.25
CA TYR A 159 -6.32 -19.77 4.19
C TYR A 159 -6.87 -18.83 3.11
N MET A 160 -8.15 -18.95 2.78
CA MET A 160 -8.79 -18.06 1.81
C MET A 160 -8.88 -16.61 2.32
N LEU A 161 -9.27 -16.41 3.58
CA LEU A 161 -9.30 -15.08 4.19
C LEU A 161 -7.90 -14.49 4.38
N TYR A 162 -6.90 -15.33 4.69
CA TYR A 162 -5.51 -14.90 4.73
C TYR A 162 -5.02 -14.46 3.34
N ALA A 163 -5.31 -15.20 2.29
CA ALA A 163 -5.04 -14.79 0.91
C ALA A 163 -5.73 -13.47 0.55
N THR A 164 -6.97 -13.24 1.00
CA THR A 164 -7.69 -11.97 0.87
C THR A 164 -6.92 -10.82 1.54
N THR A 165 -6.46 -10.96 2.78
CA THR A 165 -5.69 -9.90 3.46
C THR A 165 -4.37 -9.60 2.76
N SER A 166 -3.69 -10.64 2.29
CA SER A 166 -2.44 -10.50 1.52
C SER A 166 -2.68 -9.84 0.15
N LEU A 167 -3.83 -10.10 -0.49
CA LEU A 167 -4.24 -9.42 -1.73
C LEU A 167 -4.46 -7.92 -1.52
N PHE A 168 -5.10 -7.51 -0.42
CA PHE A 168 -5.21 -6.09 -0.07
C PHE A 168 -3.84 -5.43 0.01
N HIS A 169 -2.89 -6.08 0.67
CA HIS A 169 -1.52 -5.56 0.78
C HIS A 169 -0.81 -5.52 -0.59
N PHE A 170 -0.92 -6.58 -1.37
CA PHE A 170 -0.33 -6.64 -2.71
C PHE A 170 -0.86 -5.55 -3.63
N LEU A 171 -2.19 -5.43 -3.78
CA LEU A 171 -2.82 -4.39 -4.59
C LEU A 171 -2.55 -2.99 -4.04
N GLY A 172 -2.52 -2.82 -2.72
CA GLY A 172 -2.10 -1.59 -2.06
C GLY A 172 -0.69 -1.18 -2.45
N SER A 173 0.26 -2.13 -2.50
CA SER A 173 1.63 -1.88 -2.93
C SER A 173 1.76 -1.43 -4.38
N MET A 174 0.81 -1.85 -5.23
CA MET A 174 0.73 -1.44 -6.64
C MET A 174 0.05 -0.08 -6.80
N LYS A 175 -0.99 0.20 -5.99
CA LYS A 175 -1.75 1.45 -6.08
C LYS A 175 -0.99 2.63 -5.47
N PHE A 176 -0.32 2.42 -4.35
CA PHE A 176 0.40 3.43 -3.58
C PHE A 176 1.92 3.21 -3.71
N ILE A 177 2.42 3.28 -4.98
CA ILE A 177 3.83 2.96 -5.29
C ILE A 177 4.80 3.83 -4.50
N GLY A 178 4.51 5.13 -4.37
CA GLY A 178 5.33 6.09 -3.62
C GLY A 178 5.38 5.74 -2.14
N GLU A 179 4.22 5.66 -1.51
CA GLU A 179 4.08 5.37 -0.08
C GLU A 179 4.66 4.00 0.28
N TYR A 180 4.47 3.00 -0.59
CA TYR A 180 5.05 1.67 -0.38
C TYR A 180 6.57 1.69 -0.42
N ARG A 181 7.18 2.51 -1.29
CA ARG A 181 8.63 2.74 -1.30
C ARG A 181 9.09 3.42 -0.02
N ASP A 182 8.44 4.54 0.32
CA ASP A 182 8.83 5.37 1.48
C ASP A 182 8.78 4.58 2.79
N CYS A 183 7.72 3.80 3.02
CA CYS A 183 7.62 2.93 4.20
C CYS A 183 8.71 1.84 4.26
N GLY A 184 9.23 1.39 3.12
CA GLY A 184 10.34 0.42 3.07
C GLY A 184 11.72 1.06 3.29
N SER A 185 11.89 2.28 2.82
CA SER A 185 13.15 3.02 2.93
C SER A 185 13.47 3.42 4.37
N MET A 186 12.48 3.49 5.26
CA MET A 186 12.71 3.69 6.70
C MET A 186 13.64 2.62 7.32
N ARG A 187 13.74 1.43 6.74
CA ARG A 187 14.72 0.41 7.18
C ARG A 187 16.14 0.62 6.66
N ASN A 188 16.31 1.37 5.55
CA ASN A 188 17.62 1.61 4.92
C ASN A 188 18.06 3.09 4.90
N SER A 189 17.25 4.00 5.39
CA SER A 189 17.43 5.45 5.18
C SER A 189 18.29 6.14 6.23
N TYR A 190 19.51 5.65 6.44
CA TYR A 190 20.59 6.54 6.90
C TYR A 190 21.27 7.31 5.75
N ARG A 191 20.93 7.09 4.48
CA ARG A 191 21.62 7.69 3.32
C ARG A 191 20.86 8.70 2.47
N ASN A 192 19.52 8.73 2.52
CA ASN A 192 18.71 9.78 1.86
C ASN A 192 17.49 10.10 2.72
N LYS A 193 17.71 10.70 3.88
CA LYS A 193 16.62 11.19 4.73
C LYS A 193 15.86 12.25 3.95
N ASP A 194 14.60 11.97 3.59
CA ASP A 194 13.67 13.03 3.20
C ASP A 194 13.75 14.16 4.25
N VAL A 195 13.89 15.37 3.77
CA VAL A 195 14.04 16.57 4.59
C VAL A 195 12.95 16.66 5.66
N VAL A 196 11.71 16.26 5.33
CA VAL A 196 10.59 16.23 6.28
C VAL A 196 10.79 15.14 7.34
N GLN A 197 11.36 13.99 7.00
CA GLN A 197 11.67 12.93 7.97
C GLN A 197 12.80 13.34 8.93
N ILE A 198 13.81 14.08 8.47
CA ILE A 198 14.84 14.67 9.33
C ILE A 198 14.20 15.64 10.33
N ALA A 199 13.32 16.51 9.84
CA ALA A 199 12.61 17.47 10.68
C ALA A 199 11.71 16.78 11.72
N ILE A 200 11.00 15.70 11.33
CA ILE A 200 10.19 14.90 12.26
C ILE A 200 11.07 14.25 13.34
N HIS A 201 12.19 13.68 12.95
CA HIS A 201 13.14 13.09 13.91
C HIS A 201 13.69 14.15 14.89
N PHE A 202 14.07 15.30 14.39
CA PHE A 202 14.50 16.45 15.23
C PHE A 202 13.38 16.85 16.22
N MET A 203 12.14 16.93 15.76
CA MET A 203 10.99 17.20 16.65
C MET A 203 10.85 16.14 17.73
N GLN A 204 10.95 14.85 17.38
CA GLN A 204 10.81 13.71 18.31
C GLN A 204 11.90 13.72 19.39
N GLU A 205 13.15 14.03 19.04
CA GLU A 205 14.26 14.12 19.99
C GLU A 205 14.18 15.34 20.93
N ASN A 206 13.36 16.32 20.57
CA ASN A 206 13.30 17.58 21.30
C ASN A 206 11.91 17.94 21.83
N LEU A 207 11.01 16.95 22.03
CA LEU A 207 9.61 17.17 22.43
C LEU A 207 9.46 18.00 23.71
N SER A 208 10.35 17.82 24.67
CA SER A 208 10.34 18.56 25.95
C SER A 208 10.84 20.02 25.86
N LYS A 209 11.47 20.38 24.75
CA LYS A 209 12.07 21.72 24.58
C LYS A 209 11.12 22.68 23.88
N THR A 210 11.31 23.97 24.08
CA THR A 210 10.65 25.00 23.27
C THR A 210 11.28 25.03 21.88
N ILE A 211 10.55 24.52 20.89
CA ILE A 211 10.98 24.49 19.48
C ILE A 211 10.17 25.51 18.68
N ARG A 212 10.84 26.37 17.94
CA ARG A 212 10.24 27.31 17.00
C ARG A 212 10.26 26.73 15.60
N LEU A 213 9.36 27.17 14.76
CA LEU A 213 9.35 26.76 13.35
C LEU A 213 10.67 27.05 12.63
N ALA A 214 11.34 28.14 12.99
CA ALA A 214 12.64 28.52 12.47
C ALA A 214 13.73 27.51 12.84
N ASP A 215 13.66 26.92 14.03
CA ASP A 215 14.64 25.94 14.51
C ASP A 215 14.51 24.63 13.69
N ILE A 216 13.27 24.24 13.40
CA ILE A 216 12.99 23.04 12.59
C ILE A 216 13.46 23.25 11.13
N ALA A 217 13.16 24.42 10.55
CA ALA A 217 13.56 24.75 9.20
C ALA A 217 15.10 24.86 9.06
N ALA A 218 15.78 25.39 10.07
CA ALA A 218 17.25 25.50 10.12
C ALA A 218 17.92 24.12 10.18
N GLU A 219 17.37 23.16 10.94
CA GLU A 219 17.89 21.78 11.02
C GLU A 219 17.99 21.10 9.65
N VAL A 220 17.06 21.44 8.76
CA VAL A 220 16.99 20.87 7.42
C VAL A 220 17.53 21.82 6.33
N ASN A 221 18.16 22.92 6.72
CA ASN A 221 18.74 23.93 5.83
C ASN A 221 17.75 24.52 4.81
N LEU A 222 16.49 24.73 5.21
CA LEU A 222 15.45 25.31 4.38
C LEU A 222 14.94 26.64 4.95
N SER A 223 14.37 27.48 4.08
CA SER A 223 13.57 28.63 4.54
C SER A 223 12.29 28.17 5.23
N VAL A 224 11.82 28.93 6.21
CA VAL A 224 10.60 28.63 6.98
C VAL A 224 9.38 28.44 6.07
N SER A 225 9.22 29.30 5.07
CA SER A 225 8.10 29.24 4.13
C SER A 225 8.14 28.00 3.25
N TYR A 226 9.31 27.66 2.72
CA TYR A 226 9.46 26.48 1.87
C TYR A 226 9.24 25.19 2.67
N PHE A 227 9.86 25.10 3.87
CA PHE A 227 9.68 23.96 4.76
C PHE A 227 8.21 23.77 5.18
N SER A 228 7.49 24.86 5.50
CA SER A 228 6.07 24.78 5.87
C SER A 228 5.22 24.19 4.76
N ASN A 229 5.38 24.66 3.50
CA ASN A 229 4.64 24.13 2.36
C ASN A 229 4.98 22.66 2.10
N LEU A 230 6.28 22.30 2.12
CA LEU A 230 6.74 20.94 1.90
C LEU A 230 6.24 19.97 2.98
N SER A 231 6.25 20.41 4.26
CA SER A 231 5.72 19.62 5.38
C SER A 231 4.21 19.41 5.25
N GLU A 232 3.46 20.45 4.88
CA GLU A 232 2.00 20.35 4.71
C GLU A 232 1.63 19.45 3.52
N GLU A 233 2.35 19.54 2.40
CA GLU A 233 2.19 18.65 1.26
C GLU A 233 2.41 17.18 1.64
N LYS A 234 3.48 16.88 2.40
CA LYS A 234 3.87 15.51 2.73
C LYS A 234 3.14 14.91 3.93
N THR A 235 2.81 15.70 4.94
CA THR A 235 2.21 15.21 6.20
C THR A 235 0.72 15.53 6.33
N GLY A 236 0.17 16.35 5.45
CA GLY A 236 -1.20 16.86 5.56
C GLY A 236 -1.39 17.85 6.71
N SER A 237 -0.28 18.35 7.33
CA SER A 237 -0.33 19.23 8.49
C SER A 237 0.82 20.23 8.51
N SER A 238 0.56 21.43 9.01
CA SER A 238 1.65 22.38 9.26
C SER A 238 2.65 21.81 10.30
N PRO A 239 3.96 22.17 10.22
CA PRO A 239 4.99 21.62 11.11
C PRO A 239 4.69 21.75 12.61
N LEU A 240 4.19 22.90 13.06
CA LEU A 240 3.84 23.11 14.48
C LEU A 240 2.61 22.31 14.92
N ARG A 241 1.67 22.08 14.01
CA ARG A 241 0.54 21.19 14.27
C ARG A 241 0.99 19.74 14.37
N TYR A 242 1.91 19.33 13.51
CA TYR A 242 2.52 18.00 13.56
C TYR A 242 3.31 17.80 14.87
N LEU A 243 4.12 18.78 15.27
CA LEU A 243 4.81 18.77 16.58
C LEU A 243 3.82 18.63 17.75
N THR A 244 2.67 19.31 17.66
CA THR A 244 1.61 19.16 18.66
C THR A 244 1.10 17.71 18.73
N TYR A 245 0.88 17.06 17.59
CA TYR A 245 0.47 15.65 17.57
C TYR A 245 1.52 14.73 18.21
N LEU A 246 2.80 14.92 17.89
CA LEU A 246 3.86 14.11 18.50
C LEU A 246 3.90 14.27 20.03
N ARG A 247 3.77 15.50 20.53
CA ARG A 247 3.71 15.80 21.97
C ARG A 247 2.50 15.17 22.67
N ILE A 248 1.34 15.19 22.01
CA ILE A 248 0.13 14.54 22.55
C ILE A 248 0.26 13.03 22.55
N GLN A 249 0.86 12.43 21.51
CA GLN A 249 1.15 10.99 21.48
C GLN A 249 2.08 10.59 22.63
N GLU A 250 3.15 11.35 22.87
CA GLU A 250 4.09 11.10 23.96
C GLU A 250 3.41 11.29 25.32
N ALA A 251 2.51 12.27 25.46
CA ALA A 251 1.70 12.44 26.66
C ALA A 251 0.77 11.24 26.91
N CYS A 252 0.16 10.68 25.87
CA CYS A 252 -0.63 9.45 25.99
C CYS A 252 0.24 8.30 26.50
N HIS A 253 1.46 8.15 25.97
CA HIS A 253 2.40 7.14 26.44
C HIS A 253 2.69 7.29 27.94
N TYR A 254 2.98 8.51 28.44
CA TYR A 254 3.16 8.73 29.89
C TYR A 254 1.89 8.43 30.70
N LEU A 255 0.71 8.80 30.20
CA LEU A 255 -0.57 8.54 30.87
C LEU A 255 -0.88 7.04 30.94
N ASP A 256 -0.48 6.26 29.93
CA ASP A 256 -0.73 4.82 29.83
C ASP A 256 0.22 4.00 30.70
N PHE A 257 1.51 4.36 30.71
CA PHE A 257 2.56 3.51 31.24
C PHE A 257 3.21 4.03 32.52
N THR A 258 2.78 5.21 33.04
CA THR A 258 3.35 5.78 34.29
C THR A 258 2.27 6.24 35.24
N ASN A 259 2.67 6.46 36.52
CA ASN A 259 1.83 7.05 37.55
C ASN A 259 1.99 8.57 37.65
N LEU A 260 2.68 9.21 36.69
CA LEU A 260 2.90 10.66 36.74
C LEU A 260 1.58 11.44 36.72
N LYS A 261 1.56 12.55 37.41
CA LYS A 261 0.44 13.49 37.41
C LYS A 261 0.49 14.34 36.14
N ILE A 262 -0.64 14.90 35.72
CA ILE A 262 -0.75 15.73 34.52
C ILE A 262 0.23 16.91 34.53
N ASN A 263 0.40 17.55 35.71
CA ASN A 263 1.34 18.65 35.89
C ASN A 263 2.83 18.21 35.83
N GLN A 264 3.10 16.92 35.98
CA GLN A 264 4.44 16.35 35.78
C GLN A 264 4.68 15.94 34.34
N ILE A 265 3.62 15.51 33.61
CA ILE A 265 3.68 15.11 32.20
C ILE A 265 3.83 16.34 31.29
N SER A 266 3.08 17.43 31.58
CA SER A 266 3.07 18.59 30.68
C SER A 266 4.46 19.19 30.40
N PRO A 267 5.39 19.35 31.34
CA PRO A 267 6.73 19.82 31.02
C PRO A 267 7.59 18.79 30.27
N LEU A 268 7.38 17.48 30.48
CA LEU A 268 8.09 16.42 29.76
C LEU A 268 7.76 16.42 28.27
N VAL A 269 6.58 16.91 27.92
CA VAL A 269 6.14 17.02 26.52
C VAL A 269 6.14 18.47 26.02
N GLY A 270 6.94 19.35 26.67
CA GLY A 270 7.23 20.70 26.19
C GLY A 270 6.15 21.75 26.44
N TYR A 271 5.31 21.57 27.50
CA TYR A 271 4.32 22.56 27.91
C TYR A 271 4.53 22.91 29.38
N GLU A 272 4.97 24.13 29.66
CA GLU A 272 5.15 24.61 31.02
C GLU A 272 3.80 24.82 31.73
N ASP A 273 2.78 25.34 31.03
CA ASP A 273 1.44 25.52 31.53
C ASP A 273 0.59 24.24 31.36
N SER A 274 0.32 23.58 32.47
CA SER A 274 -0.48 22.33 32.48
C SER A 274 -1.98 22.56 32.19
N LEU A 275 -2.50 23.76 32.34
CA LEU A 275 -3.89 24.09 31.98
C LEU A 275 -4.00 24.27 30.45
N TYR A 276 -3.03 24.95 29.85
CA TYR A 276 -2.94 25.06 28.40
C TYR A 276 -2.75 23.67 27.75
N PHE A 277 -1.84 22.87 28.31
CA PHE A 277 -1.64 21.48 27.86
C PHE A 277 -2.96 20.70 27.93
N SER A 278 -3.69 20.75 29.03
CA SER A 278 -4.96 20.00 29.22
C SER A 278 -6.02 20.41 28.18
N ARG A 279 -6.13 21.71 27.86
CA ARG A 279 -7.04 22.21 26.82
C ARG A 279 -6.63 21.69 25.43
N LEU A 280 -5.33 21.74 25.14
CA LEU A 280 -4.78 21.27 23.85
C LEU A 280 -4.95 19.76 23.69
N PHE A 281 -4.67 19.00 24.74
CA PHE A 281 -4.89 17.54 24.77
C PHE A 281 -6.38 17.23 24.52
N THR A 282 -7.30 17.89 25.23
CA THR A 282 -8.74 17.70 25.05
C THR A 282 -9.18 18.05 23.62
N LYS A 283 -8.66 19.13 23.05
CA LYS A 283 -8.94 19.50 21.65
C LYS A 283 -8.48 18.44 20.66
N THR A 284 -7.35 17.80 20.93
CA THR A 284 -6.76 16.79 20.02
C THR A 284 -7.37 15.41 20.22
N MET A 285 -7.59 14.99 21.46
CA MET A 285 -8.03 13.63 21.82
C MET A 285 -9.54 13.50 22.06
N GLY A 286 -10.27 14.61 22.10
CA GLY A 286 -11.72 14.65 22.38
C GLY A 286 -12.11 14.44 23.86
N VAL A 287 -11.13 14.08 24.72
CA VAL A 287 -11.36 13.84 26.17
C VAL A 287 -10.23 14.47 26.98
N PRO A 288 -10.48 14.95 28.23
CA PRO A 288 -9.44 15.47 29.09
C PRO A 288 -8.38 14.42 29.46
N PRO A 289 -7.11 14.81 29.74
CA PRO A 289 -6.05 13.88 30.14
C PRO A 289 -6.41 13.02 31.37
N SER A 290 -7.15 13.55 32.32
CA SER A 290 -7.63 12.80 33.50
C SER A 290 -8.59 11.68 33.10
N ALA A 291 -9.59 11.98 32.28
CA ALA A 291 -10.55 11.00 31.78
C ALA A 291 -9.89 9.98 30.86
N TYR A 292 -8.88 10.39 30.08
CA TYR A 292 -8.08 9.47 29.25
C TYR A 292 -7.35 8.45 30.13
N LYS A 293 -6.70 8.91 31.23
CA LYS A 293 -5.95 8.05 32.15
C LYS A 293 -6.86 7.05 32.89
N GLU A 294 -8.11 7.42 33.20
CA GLU A 294 -9.07 6.56 33.88
C GLU A 294 -9.69 5.48 32.98
N LYS A 295 -9.67 5.66 31.66
CA LYS A 295 -10.12 4.62 30.73
C LYS A 295 -9.20 3.42 30.86
N LYS A 296 -9.67 2.34 31.52
CA LYS A 296 -8.99 1.05 31.50
C LYS A 296 -8.90 0.61 30.04
N LYS A 297 -7.69 0.61 29.49
CA LYS A 297 -7.42 -0.10 28.24
C LYS A 297 -7.47 -1.59 28.57
N GLY A 298 -8.51 -2.27 28.06
CA GLY A 298 -8.63 -3.73 28.09
C GLY A 298 -7.64 -4.38 27.14
#